data_a9aa4272286daa26b96630f00b456dc9
#
_entry.id   a9aa4272286daa26b96630f00b456dc9
#
_cell.length_a   1.000
_cell.length_b   1.000
_cell.length_c   1.000
_cell.angle_alpha   90.00
_cell.angle_beta   90.00
_cell.angle_gamma   90.00
#
_symmetry.space_group_name_H-M   'P 1'
#
loop_
_entity.id
_entity.type
_entity.pdbx_description
1 polymer ?
#
loop_
_entity_poly.entity_id
_entity_poly.type
_entity_poly.pdbx_seq_one_letter_code
_entity_poly.pdbx_strand_id
1 'polypeptide(L)'
;MPSLVGSEMCIRDSFEPANRKRFCSRIATGDYDAVIIGHTQFEKIPLSRERQIAMLEDQIADITFSIEEAAHQAGQNYTIKQLEKTKKSLQTRMKKLNDQTRKDDVVTFEQLGVDRLFVDESHSFKNLFLYTKMRNVAGISQTDAQKSSDMFMKCRYMDELTGGRGITFATGTPVSNSMTELYTIMRYLQYDTLMRMGMGHFDSWAATFGETVTAIELSPEGTGYRAKTRFARFFNLPELISIFKEAADIQTSDMLNLPVPEAKFINEVLKPSEEQQDMVAAFSERAEQVRGGAVDPRVDNMLKITNDGRKCALDQRLLNDMLPDAGESKVNACVENAFQVWEDGKD
;
A
#
# COMPACT_ATOMS: atom_id res chain seq x y z
N MET A 1 -8.52 19.90 32.64
CA MET A 1 -8.31 19.09 31.44
C MET A 1 -7.08 19.62 30.74
N PRO A 2 -6.02 18.82 30.53
CA PRO A 2 -4.89 19.29 29.75
C PRO A 2 -5.37 19.55 28.34
N SER A 3 -5.03 20.70 27.79
CA SER A 3 -5.49 21.11 26.47
C SER A 3 -4.78 20.25 25.42
N LEU A 4 -5.51 19.73 24.46
CA LEU A 4 -4.98 19.22 23.18
C LEU A 4 -4.31 20.41 22.44
N VAL A 5 -3.18 20.84 22.96
CA VAL A 5 -2.42 21.98 22.43
C VAL A 5 -1.42 21.41 21.43
N GLY A 6 -1.71 21.53 20.18
CA GLY A 6 -0.70 21.33 19.17
C GLY A 6 -1.18 20.93 17.79
N SER A 7 -2.36 20.33 17.63
CA SER A 7 -2.79 19.85 16.32
C SER A 7 -3.19 20.97 15.36
N GLU A 8 -3.85 22.01 15.80
CA GLU A 8 -4.31 23.08 14.91
C GLU A 8 -3.20 24.02 14.41
N MET A 9 -2.19 24.29 15.22
CA MET A 9 -1.06 25.13 14.79
C MET A 9 -0.10 24.45 13.81
N CYS A 10 -0.02 23.11 13.83
CA CYS A 10 0.88 22.34 12.97
C CYS A 10 0.24 21.98 11.60
N ILE A 11 -1.07 21.98 11.49
CA ILE A 11 -1.79 21.68 10.24
C ILE A 11 -1.72 22.87 9.25
N ARG A 12 -1.55 24.09 9.72
CA ARG A 12 -1.53 25.31 8.87
C ARG A 12 -0.15 25.75 8.42
N ASP A 13 0.91 25.36 9.12
CA ASP A 13 2.28 25.68 8.72
C ASP A 13 2.82 24.60 7.79
N SER A 14 3.46 25.02 6.70
CA SER A 14 4.18 24.10 5.82
C SER A 14 5.22 23.32 6.65
N PHE A 15 5.21 21.98 6.59
CA PHE A 15 6.14 21.12 7.32
C PHE A 15 7.53 21.14 6.65
N GLU A 16 8.05 22.37 6.45
CA GLU A 16 9.38 22.63 5.92
C GLU A 16 10.47 22.26 6.94
N PRO A 17 11.70 22.03 6.50
CA PRO A 17 12.79 21.58 7.38
C PRO A 17 12.98 22.42 8.65
N ALA A 18 12.86 23.75 8.57
CA ALA A 18 13.00 24.66 9.72
C ALA A 18 11.86 24.51 10.74
N ASN A 19 10.63 24.44 10.26
CA ASN A 19 9.44 24.26 11.09
C ASN A 19 9.40 22.86 11.71
N ARG A 20 9.83 21.83 10.96
CA ARG A 20 9.95 20.45 11.46
C ARG A 20 10.92 20.34 12.64
N LYS A 21 12.11 20.96 12.55
CA LYS A 21 13.06 20.96 13.66
C LYS A 21 12.43 21.55 14.93
N ARG A 22 11.77 22.72 14.80
CA ARG A 22 11.09 23.36 15.91
C ARG A 22 9.96 22.51 16.49
N PHE A 23 9.18 21.87 15.62
CA PHE A 23 8.10 20.98 16.01
C PHE A 23 8.61 19.76 16.79
N CYS A 24 9.58 19.04 16.23
CA CYS A 24 10.20 17.89 16.90
C CYS A 24 10.87 18.27 18.23
N SER A 25 11.57 19.41 18.29
CA SER A 25 12.16 19.90 19.54
C SER A 25 11.11 20.22 20.60
N ARG A 26 9.96 20.77 20.21
CA ARG A 26 8.84 21.02 21.15
C ARG A 26 8.25 19.73 21.70
N ILE A 27 8.09 18.69 20.86
CA ILE A 27 7.64 17.38 21.34
C ILE A 27 8.64 16.80 22.33
N ALA A 28 9.93 16.80 21.98
CA ALA A 28 10.99 16.21 22.80
C ALA A 28 11.19 16.91 24.16
N THR A 29 10.83 18.20 24.28
CA THR A 29 11.02 18.99 25.49
C THR A 29 9.72 19.39 26.19
N GLY A 30 8.58 19.11 25.58
CA GLY A 30 7.26 19.43 26.12
C GLY A 30 6.71 18.31 27.01
N ASP A 31 5.77 18.66 27.86
CA ASP A 31 5.01 17.72 28.70
C ASP A 31 3.64 17.51 28.07
N TYR A 32 3.59 16.63 27.04
CA TYR A 32 2.38 16.31 26.31
C TYR A 32 1.91 14.90 26.61
N ASP A 33 0.63 14.75 26.95
CA ASP A 33 0.00 13.43 27.11
C ASP A 33 -0.14 12.70 25.75
N ALA A 34 -0.41 13.44 24.68
CA ALA A 34 -0.52 12.90 23.32
C ALA A 34 -0.20 13.97 22.25
N VAL A 35 0.31 13.52 21.11
CA VAL A 35 0.56 14.35 19.93
C VAL A 35 -0.15 13.73 18.73
N ILE A 36 -1.03 14.48 18.07
CA ILE A 36 -1.71 14.08 16.84
C ILE A 36 -0.97 14.67 15.65
N ILE A 37 -0.59 13.82 14.71
CA ILE A 37 0.19 14.20 13.52
C ILE A 37 -0.33 13.49 12.28
N GLY A 38 -0.33 14.15 11.13
CA GLY A 38 -0.69 13.52 9.86
C GLY A 38 0.42 12.59 9.36
N HIS A 39 0.05 11.53 8.62
CA HIS A 39 0.99 10.54 8.07
C HIS A 39 2.13 11.17 7.28
N THR A 40 1.82 12.15 6.42
CA THR A 40 2.81 12.84 5.57
C THR A 40 3.83 13.67 6.35
N GLN A 41 3.46 14.17 7.53
CA GLN A 41 4.39 14.84 8.44
C GLN A 41 5.20 13.82 9.24
N PHE A 42 4.55 12.75 9.70
CA PHE A 42 5.18 11.67 10.44
C PHE A 42 6.31 10.97 9.67
N GLU A 43 6.09 10.72 8.38
CA GLU A 43 7.11 10.17 7.46
C GLU A 43 8.39 11.02 7.37
N LYS A 44 8.28 12.32 7.63
CA LYS A 44 9.42 13.25 7.53
C LYS A 44 10.25 13.32 8.83
N ILE A 45 9.82 12.68 9.89
CA ILE A 45 10.60 12.57 11.13
C ILE A 45 11.54 11.37 10.98
N PRO A 46 12.85 11.58 10.86
CA PRO A 46 13.77 10.48 10.59
C PRO A 46 14.03 9.63 11.83
N LEU A 47 14.41 8.39 11.63
CA LEU A 47 15.12 7.59 12.62
C LEU A 47 16.61 7.93 12.60
N SER A 48 17.32 7.52 13.64
CA SER A 48 18.77 7.63 13.70
C SER A 48 19.42 6.92 12.50
N ARG A 49 20.59 7.42 12.09
CA ARG A 49 21.35 6.88 10.99
C ARG A 49 21.73 5.42 11.22
N GLU A 50 22.11 5.11 12.44
CA GLU A 50 22.51 3.78 12.87
C GLU A 50 21.37 2.76 12.63
N ARG A 51 20.14 3.13 12.99
CA ARG A 51 18.95 2.28 12.75
C ARG A 51 18.62 2.13 11.28
N GLN A 52 18.76 3.20 10.50
CA GLN A 52 18.55 3.13 9.06
C GLN A 52 19.57 2.21 8.38
N ILE A 53 20.82 2.21 8.82
CA ILE A 53 21.87 1.33 8.31
C ILE A 53 21.59 -0.12 8.72
N ALA A 54 21.31 -0.39 10.00
CA ALA A 54 20.98 -1.73 10.48
C ALA A 54 19.80 -2.34 9.70
N MET A 55 18.75 -1.57 9.44
CA MET A 55 17.62 -2.02 8.64
C MET A 55 18.01 -2.37 7.20
N LEU A 56 18.90 -1.61 6.58
CA LEU A 56 19.40 -1.91 5.25
C LEU A 56 20.28 -3.16 5.23
N GLU A 57 21.05 -3.39 6.29
CA GLU A 57 21.85 -4.60 6.46
C GLU A 57 20.95 -5.83 6.59
N ASP A 58 19.88 -5.77 7.39
CA ASP A 58 18.91 -6.85 7.52
C ASP A 58 18.23 -7.13 6.17
N GLN A 59 17.80 -6.11 5.43
CA GLN A 59 17.21 -6.28 4.10
C GLN A 59 18.20 -6.91 3.11
N ILE A 60 19.47 -6.52 3.17
CA ILE A 60 20.52 -7.11 2.31
C ILE A 60 20.76 -8.57 2.69
N ALA A 61 20.72 -8.93 3.98
CA ALA A 61 20.81 -10.30 4.44
C ALA A 61 19.64 -11.15 3.94
N ASP A 62 18.41 -10.67 4.10
CA ASP A 62 17.18 -11.34 3.63
C ASP A 62 17.20 -11.60 2.13
N ILE A 63 17.61 -10.59 1.34
CA ILE A 63 17.66 -10.72 -0.11
C ILE A 63 18.79 -11.66 -0.55
N THR A 64 19.88 -11.71 0.21
CA THR A 64 21.00 -12.62 -0.04
C THR A 64 20.55 -14.07 0.18
N PHE A 65 19.87 -14.33 1.29
CA PHE A 65 19.27 -15.63 1.57
C PHE A 65 18.28 -16.05 0.45
N SER A 66 17.42 -15.13 -0.01
CA SER A 66 16.49 -15.41 -1.10
C SER A 66 17.19 -15.71 -2.44
N ILE A 67 18.35 -15.11 -2.71
CA ILE A 67 19.17 -15.39 -3.88
C ILE A 67 19.78 -16.80 -3.78
N GLU A 68 20.30 -17.16 -2.63
CA GLU A 68 20.89 -18.49 -2.38
C GLU A 68 19.83 -19.59 -2.52
N GLU A 69 18.65 -19.42 -1.94
CA GLU A 69 17.53 -20.36 -2.11
C GLU A 69 17.12 -20.49 -3.59
N ALA A 70 17.02 -19.38 -4.31
CA ALA A 70 16.65 -19.39 -5.71
C ALA A 70 17.74 -20.06 -6.59
N ALA A 71 19.02 -19.97 -6.23
CA ALA A 71 20.11 -20.60 -6.95
C ALA A 71 20.07 -22.13 -6.89
N HIS A 72 19.51 -22.70 -5.81
CA HIS A 72 19.31 -24.15 -5.69
C HIS A 72 18.14 -24.70 -6.52
N GLN A 73 17.35 -23.83 -7.18
CA GLN A 73 16.21 -24.24 -8.00
C GLN A 73 16.46 -23.99 -9.49
N ALA A 74 16.24 -25.01 -10.33
CA ALA A 74 16.41 -24.87 -11.77
C ALA A 74 15.41 -23.85 -12.36
N GLY A 75 15.87 -23.02 -13.30
CA GLY A 75 15.01 -22.07 -14.05
C GLY A 75 14.81 -20.71 -13.40
N GLN A 76 15.42 -20.37 -12.26
CA GLN A 76 15.23 -19.12 -11.53
C GLN A 76 16.17 -17.95 -11.94
N ASN A 77 16.88 -18.08 -13.05
CA ASN A 77 17.89 -17.08 -13.48
C ASN A 77 17.34 -15.64 -13.58
N TYR A 78 16.11 -15.48 -14.03
CA TYR A 78 15.48 -14.16 -14.12
C TYR A 78 15.19 -13.58 -12.73
N THR A 79 14.70 -14.40 -11.81
CA THR A 79 14.42 -14.02 -10.42
C THR A 79 15.70 -13.60 -9.70
N ILE A 80 16.79 -14.38 -9.86
CA ILE A 80 18.09 -14.08 -9.29
C ILE A 80 18.61 -12.73 -9.77
N LYS A 81 18.60 -12.45 -11.08
CA LYS A 81 19.03 -11.16 -11.64
C LYS A 81 18.25 -9.97 -11.08
N GLN A 82 16.95 -10.14 -10.84
CA GLN A 82 16.11 -9.09 -10.27
C GLN A 82 16.44 -8.86 -8.78
N LEU A 83 16.62 -9.93 -8.00
CA LEU A 83 17.02 -9.84 -6.60
C LEU A 83 18.41 -9.19 -6.47
N GLU A 84 19.38 -9.56 -7.31
CA GLU A 84 20.69 -8.92 -7.37
C GLU A 84 20.63 -7.43 -7.67
N LYS A 85 19.74 -7.03 -8.60
CA LYS A 85 19.52 -5.61 -8.88
C LYS A 85 18.97 -4.86 -7.67
N THR A 86 18.02 -5.45 -6.95
CA THR A 86 17.48 -4.87 -5.72
C THR A 86 18.53 -4.80 -4.63
N LYS A 87 19.31 -5.86 -4.42
CA LYS A 87 20.46 -5.89 -3.48
C LYS A 87 21.45 -4.75 -3.76
N LYS A 88 21.83 -4.57 -5.02
CA LYS A 88 22.73 -3.47 -5.42
C LYS A 88 22.15 -2.09 -5.15
N SER A 89 20.83 -1.92 -5.31
CA SER A 89 20.13 -0.67 -4.97
C SER A 89 20.21 -0.39 -3.48
N LEU A 90 19.95 -1.39 -2.62
CA LEU A 90 20.05 -1.27 -1.16
C LEU A 90 21.48 -0.95 -0.72
N GLN A 91 22.48 -1.63 -1.27
CA GLN A 91 23.89 -1.34 -1.00
C GLN A 91 24.28 0.09 -1.38
N THR A 92 23.77 0.60 -2.52
CA THR A 92 24.01 1.97 -2.96
C THR A 92 23.36 2.98 -1.99
N ARG A 93 22.16 2.68 -1.49
CA ARG A 93 21.47 3.51 -0.49
C ARG A 93 22.24 3.52 0.83
N MET A 94 22.69 2.36 1.29
CA MET A 94 23.52 2.23 2.50
C MET A 94 24.83 3.01 2.38
N LYS A 95 25.51 2.92 1.23
CA LYS A 95 26.74 3.69 0.97
C LYS A 95 26.48 5.19 1.04
N LYS A 96 25.40 5.68 0.41
CA LYS A 96 25.03 7.10 0.49
C LYS A 96 24.76 7.57 1.93
N LEU A 97 24.13 6.75 2.75
CA LEU A 97 23.93 7.05 4.18
C LEU A 97 25.27 7.10 4.94
N ASN A 98 26.20 6.20 4.60
CA ASN A 98 27.54 6.19 5.21
C ASN A 98 28.40 7.38 4.80
N ASP A 99 28.30 7.83 3.54
CA ASP A 99 29.07 8.95 3.00
C ASP A 99 28.55 10.33 3.42
N GLN A 100 27.33 10.42 3.98
CA GLN A 100 26.77 11.68 4.48
C GLN A 100 27.46 12.06 5.80
N THR A 101 28.51 12.87 5.69
CA THR A 101 29.29 13.43 6.82
C THR A 101 28.60 14.57 7.54
N ARG A 102 27.50 15.11 7.03
CA ARG A 102 26.72 16.15 7.68
C ARG A 102 25.93 15.52 8.83
N LYS A 103 26.28 15.87 10.05
CA LYS A 103 25.38 15.78 11.21
C LYS A 103 24.14 16.62 10.88
N ASP A 104 23.11 15.98 10.36
CA ASP A 104 21.81 16.63 10.31
C ASP A 104 21.38 16.81 11.76
N ASP A 105 21.41 18.04 12.20
CA ASP A 105 20.98 18.52 13.52
C ASP A 105 19.44 18.46 13.62
N VAL A 106 18.88 17.30 13.23
CA VAL A 106 17.45 17.03 13.22
C VAL A 106 17.14 16.06 14.36
N VAL A 107 16.17 16.43 15.19
CA VAL A 107 15.64 15.53 16.24
C VAL A 107 15.08 14.27 15.58
N THR A 108 15.59 13.12 15.97
CA THR A 108 15.14 11.81 15.45
C THR A 108 13.91 11.32 16.22
N PHE A 109 13.23 10.31 15.66
CA PHE A 109 12.04 9.72 16.27
C PHE A 109 12.32 9.18 17.68
N GLU A 110 13.48 8.58 17.89
CA GLU A 110 13.92 8.04 19.17
C GLU A 110 14.06 9.15 20.23
N GLN A 111 14.44 10.37 19.82
CA GLN A 111 14.62 11.51 20.71
C GLN A 111 13.31 12.20 21.09
N LEU A 112 12.19 11.83 20.47
CA LEU A 112 10.88 12.39 20.80
C LEU A 112 10.34 11.90 22.15
N GLY A 113 10.84 10.78 22.67
CA GLY A 113 10.38 10.20 23.94
C GLY A 113 9.00 9.55 23.85
N VAL A 114 8.58 9.15 22.65
CA VAL A 114 7.28 8.47 22.42
C VAL A 114 7.34 7.04 22.93
N ASP A 115 6.37 6.65 23.74
CA ASP A 115 6.26 5.30 24.33
C ASP A 115 5.04 4.51 23.79
N ARG A 116 4.14 5.18 23.04
CA ARG A 116 2.99 4.56 22.38
C ARG A 116 2.78 5.17 21.00
N LEU A 117 2.47 4.32 20.03
CA LEU A 117 2.19 4.71 18.65
C LEU A 117 0.82 4.18 18.23
N PHE A 118 -0.12 5.08 17.99
CA PHE A 118 -1.44 4.78 17.45
C PHE A 118 -1.47 5.21 15.99
N VAL A 119 -1.79 4.30 15.09
CA VAL A 119 -1.81 4.55 13.64
C VAL A 119 -3.20 4.27 13.11
N ASP A 120 -3.94 5.33 12.83
CA ASP A 120 -5.22 5.24 12.15
C ASP A 120 -5.02 5.05 10.65
N GLU A 121 -5.98 4.41 9.97
CA GLU A 121 -5.91 4.07 8.54
C GLU A 121 -4.58 3.37 8.18
N SER A 122 -4.17 2.42 9.02
CA SER A 122 -2.88 1.71 8.92
C SER A 122 -2.71 0.94 7.61
N HIS A 123 -3.79 0.65 6.86
CA HIS A 123 -3.73 0.10 5.51
C HIS A 123 -2.93 0.97 4.53
N SER A 124 -2.70 2.25 4.84
CA SER A 124 -1.82 3.14 4.08
C SER A 124 -0.37 2.65 4.02
N PHE A 125 0.06 1.78 4.93
CA PHE A 125 1.42 1.25 5.05
C PHE A 125 1.57 -0.19 4.55
N LYS A 126 0.60 -0.71 3.84
CA LYS A 126 0.56 -2.10 3.33
C LYS A 126 1.65 -2.46 2.32
N ASN A 127 2.26 -1.48 1.65
CA ASN A 127 3.30 -1.68 0.64
C ASN A 127 4.69 -1.76 1.27
N LEU A 128 4.85 -2.61 2.27
CA LEU A 128 6.15 -2.92 2.87
C LEU A 128 6.95 -3.83 1.93
N PHE A 129 8.27 -3.68 1.92
CA PHE A 129 9.15 -4.53 1.13
C PHE A 129 8.93 -6.03 1.43
N LEU A 130 9.01 -6.82 0.38
CA LEU A 130 8.75 -8.25 0.39
C LEU A 130 9.67 -8.93 -0.61
N TYR A 131 10.46 -9.89 -0.19
CA TYR A 131 11.31 -10.69 -1.05
C TYR A 131 10.71 -12.09 -1.19
N THR A 132 10.60 -12.57 -2.43
CA THR A 132 9.97 -13.85 -2.72
C THR A 132 10.49 -14.42 -4.04
N LYS A 133 10.57 -15.74 -4.11
CA LYS A 133 10.80 -16.51 -5.34
C LYS A 133 9.55 -16.64 -6.21
N MET A 134 8.37 -16.35 -5.68
CA MET A 134 7.07 -16.46 -6.38
C MET A 134 6.74 -15.24 -7.25
N ARG A 135 7.65 -14.83 -8.15
CA ARG A 135 7.51 -13.57 -8.92
C ARG A 135 6.48 -13.60 -10.03
N ASN A 136 6.18 -14.77 -10.58
CA ASN A 136 5.18 -14.91 -11.64
C ASN A 136 3.76 -15.18 -11.12
N VAL A 137 3.57 -15.01 -9.81
CA VAL A 137 2.29 -15.21 -9.14
C VAL A 137 1.61 -13.86 -8.95
N ALA A 138 0.45 -13.69 -9.55
CA ALA A 138 -0.34 -12.47 -9.36
C ALA A 138 -0.93 -12.42 -7.93
N GLY A 139 -1.16 -11.21 -7.42
CA GLY A 139 -1.65 -10.99 -6.06
C GLY A 139 -0.52 -10.87 -5.03
N ILE A 140 0.75 -11.02 -5.44
CA ILE A 140 1.90 -10.73 -4.60
C ILE A 140 2.43 -9.36 -4.99
N SER A 141 2.22 -8.36 -4.12
CA SER A 141 2.78 -7.02 -4.30
C SER A 141 4.26 -7.04 -3.94
N GLN A 142 5.10 -6.59 -4.86
CA GLN A 142 6.55 -6.45 -4.66
C GLN A 142 6.98 -4.97 -4.60
N THR A 143 6.03 -4.08 -4.35
CA THR A 143 6.29 -2.66 -4.22
C THR A 143 6.88 -2.36 -2.84
N ASP A 144 7.96 -1.60 -2.83
CA ASP A 144 8.57 -1.04 -1.62
C ASP A 144 8.25 0.45 -1.56
N ALA A 145 7.32 0.83 -0.69
CA ALA A 145 7.04 2.23 -0.42
C ALA A 145 7.93 2.72 0.74
N GLN A 146 8.69 3.78 0.51
CA GLN A 146 9.59 4.35 1.51
C GLN A 146 8.86 4.63 2.84
N LYS A 147 7.61 5.12 2.79
CA LYS A 147 6.79 5.35 3.98
C LYS A 147 6.51 4.09 4.80
N SER A 148 6.32 2.95 4.12
CA SER A 148 6.08 1.66 4.79
C SER A 148 7.34 1.13 5.44
N SER A 149 8.49 1.25 4.77
CA SER A 149 9.79 0.89 5.33
C SER A 149 10.16 1.79 6.52
N ASP A 150 9.87 3.09 6.46
CA ASP A 150 10.06 4.03 7.56
C ASP A 150 9.15 3.67 8.76
N MET A 151 7.86 3.42 8.53
CA MET A 151 6.93 2.98 9.56
C MET A 151 7.39 1.66 10.20
N PHE A 152 7.87 0.71 9.41
CA PHE A 152 8.35 -0.57 9.91
C PHE A 152 9.54 -0.40 10.86
N MET A 153 10.52 0.44 10.50
CA MET A 153 11.65 0.75 11.39
C MET A 153 11.19 1.38 12.71
N LYS A 154 10.22 2.32 12.66
CA LYS A 154 9.63 2.94 13.85
C LYS A 154 8.91 1.91 14.71
N CYS A 155 8.15 1.01 14.10
CA CYS A 155 7.50 -0.09 14.82
C CYS A 155 8.53 -1.02 15.50
N ARG A 156 9.60 -1.41 14.81
CA ARG A 156 10.67 -2.21 15.41
C ARG A 156 11.32 -1.51 16.62
N TYR A 157 11.57 -0.20 16.50
CA TYR A 157 12.06 0.59 17.63
C TYR A 157 11.07 0.59 18.80
N MET A 158 9.78 0.77 18.54
CA MET A 158 8.74 0.74 19.57
C MET A 158 8.63 -0.62 20.25
N ASP A 159 8.77 -1.73 19.49
CA ASP A 159 8.78 -3.09 20.04
C ASP A 159 9.97 -3.30 20.98
N GLU A 160 11.18 -2.86 20.59
CA GLU A 160 12.36 -2.91 21.45
C GLU A 160 12.18 -2.10 22.74
N LEU A 161 11.61 -0.90 22.63
CA LEU A 161 11.40 0.00 23.77
C LEU A 161 10.36 -0.53 24.75
N THR A 162 9.28 -1.16 24.25
CA THR A 162 8.07 -1.47 25.03
C THR A 162 7.84 -2.96 25.26
N GLY A 163 8.70 -3.83 24.74
CA GLY A 163 8.52 -5.28 24.78
C GLY A 163 7.30 -5.75 23.97
N GLY A 164 7.09 -5.16 22.79
CA GLY A 164 6.02 -5.54 21.86
C GLY A 164 4.64 -5.00 22.23
N ARG A 165 4.52 -3.95 23.04
CA ARG A 165 3.25 -3.39 23.54
C ARG A 165 3.02 -1.92 23.18
N GLY A 166 3.88 -1.33 22.35
CA GLY A 166 3.89 0.10 22.05
C GLY A 166 3.11 0.50 20.81
N ILE A 167 2.52 -0.42 20.05
CA ILE A 167 1.95 -0.15 18.73
C ILE A 167 0.49 -0.57 18.70
N THR A 168 -0.36 0.31 18.20
CA THR A 168 -1.76 0.02 17.92
C THR A 168 -2.10 0.50 16.51
N PHE A 169 -2.51 -0.41 15.64
CA PHE A 169 -3.00 -0.11 14.30
C PHE A 169 -4.53 -0.18 14.26
N ALA A 170 -5.16 0.82 13.66
CA ALA A 170 -6.59 0.83 13.40
C ALA A 170 -6.84 0.89 11.88
N THR A 171 -7.76 0.09 11.37
CA THR A 171 -8.18 0.12 9.97
C THR A 171 -9.49 -0.65 9.77
N GLY A 172 -10.36 -0.12 8.89
CA GLY A 172 -11.54 -0.83 8.42
C GLY A 172 -11.26 -1.84 7.29
N THR A 173 -10.05 -1.84 6.71
CA THR A 173 -9.69 -2.67 5.56
C THR A 173 -8.30 -3.28 5.71
N PRO A 174 -8.11 -4.22 6.65
CA PRO A 174 -6.80 -4.82 6.90
C PRO A 174 -6.26 -5.58 5.68
N VAL A 175 -7.14 -6.20 4.91
CA VAL A 175 -6.83 -6.90 3.66
C VAL A 175 -7.78 -6.39 2.58
N SER A 176 -7.28 -5.72 1.55
CA SER A 176 -8.11 -5.12 0.50
C SER A 176 -7.84 -5.71 -0.89
N ASN A 177 -6.58 -5.85 -1.30
CA ASN A 177 -6.23 -6.22 -2.67
C ASN A 177 -5.41 -7.50 -2.76
N SER A 178 -4.74 -7.89 -1.70
CA SER A 178 -3.81 -9.02 -1.71
C SER A 178 -3.72 -9.69 -0.34
N MET A 179 -3.65 -11.00 -0.35
CA MET A 179 -3.41 -11.79 0.87
C MET A 179 -2.06 -11.46 1.53
N THR A 180 -1.09 -10.92 0.77
CA THR A 180 0.20 -10.47 1.29
C THR A 180 0.05 -9.31 2.28
N GLU A 181 -1.06 -8.57 2.24
CA GLU A 181 -1.32 -7.47 3.16
C GLU A 181 -1.47 -7.96 4.60
N LEU A 182 -2.05 -9.16 4.80
CA LEU A 182 -2.13 -9.77 6.14
C LEU A 182 -0.73 -10.10 6.69
N TYR A 183 0.14 -10.71 5.87
CA TYR A 183 1.53 -10.94 6.25
C TYR A 183 2.24 -9.63 6.62
N THR A 184 2.01 -8.58 5.86
CA THR A 184 2.58 -7.25 6.14
C THR A 184 2.13 -6.71 7.50
N ILE A 185 0.83 -6.82 7.83
CA ILE A 185 0.32 -6.40 9.14
C ILE A 185 0.96 -7.23 10.27
N MET A 186 1.05 -8.55 10.09
CA MET A 186 1.73 -9.43 11.06
C MET A 186 3.20 -9.05 11.23
N ARG A 187 3.90 -8.63 10.18
CA ARG A 187 5.28 -8.11 10.30
C ARG A 187 5.37 -6.85 11.15
N TYR A 188 4.38 -5.97 11.11
CA TYR A 188 4.34 -4.79 11.98
C TYR A 188 4.05 -5.13 13.43
N LEU A 189 3.11 -6.04 13.68
CA LEU A 189 2.53 -6.24 15.00
C LEU A 189 2.99 -7.52 15.70
N GLN A 190 3.46 -8.52 14.95
CA GLN A 190 3.81 -9.87 15.44
C GLN A 190 5.18 -10.32 14.90
N TYR A 191 6.13 -9.40 14.69
CA TYR A 191 7.42 -9.73 14.07
C TYR A 191 8.14 -10.85 14.82
N ASP A 192 8.26 -10.75 16.13
CA ASP A 192 8.98 -11.74 16.95
C ASP A 192 8.27 -13.09 16.96
N THR A 193 6.94 -13.11 16.87
CA THR A 193 6.15 -14.35 16.71
C THR A 193 6.43 -15.00 15.38
N LEU A 194 6.44 -14.24 14.29
CA LEU A 194 6.80 -14.75 12.96
C LEU A 194 8.23 -15.32 12.94
N MET A 195 9.17 -14.64 13.55
CA MET A 195 10.56 -15.12 13.64
C MET A 195 10.67 -16.42 14.44
N ARG A 196 10.03 -16.51 15.60
CA ARG A 196 10.01 -17.73 16.42
C ARG A 196 9.38 -18.93 15.72
N MET A 197 8.38 -18.69 14.86
CA MET A 197 7.69 -19.72 14.09
C MET A 197 8.42 -20.08 12.77
N GLY A 198 9.57 -19.46 12.46
CA GLY A 198 10.28 -19.67 11.21
C GLY A 198 9.60 -19.07 9.98
N MET A 199 8.64 -18.16 10.20
CA MET A 199 7.84 -17.49 9.16
C MET A 199 8.25 -16.02 8.94
N GLY A 200 9.45 -15.64 9.33
CA GLY A 200 10.00 -14.30 9.12
C GLY A 200 10.15 -13.94 7.64
N HIS A 201 10.42 -14.96 6.78
CA HIS A 201 10.43 -14.78 5.34
C HIS A 201 9.05 -15.07 4.74
N PHE A 202 8.65 -14.27 3.76
CA PHE A 202 7.34 -14.41 3.12
C PHE A 202 7.11 -15.80 2.53
N ASP A 203 8.11 -16.38 1.89
CA ASP A 203 7.97 -17.69 1.23
C ASP A 203 7.65 -18.81 2.23
N SER A 204 8.20 -18.74 3.45
CA SER A 204 7.88 -19.67 4.53
C SER A 204 6.43 -19.49 5.03
N TRP A 205 6.01 -18.25 5.24
CA TRP A 205 4.63 -17.93 5.62
C TRP A 205 3.64 -18.35 4.54
N ALA A 206 3.96 -18.04 3.27
CA ALA A 206 3.13 -18.38 2.12
C ALA A 206 3.02 -19.90 1.90
N ALA A 207 4.08 -20.65 2.17
CA ALA A 207 4.06 -22.13 2.10
C ALA A 207 3.14 -22.73 3.18
N THR A 208 2.97 -22.07 4.33
CA THR A 208 2.14 -22.54 5.45
C THR A 208 0.67 -22.13 5.29
N PHE A 209 0.39 -20.94 4.79
CA PHE A 209 -0.95 -20.35 4.81
C PHE A 209 -1.52 -19.98 3.45
N GLY A 210 -0.76 -20.09 2.38
CA GLY A 210 -1.17 -19.64 1.08
C GLY A 210 -1.21 -20.73 0.01
N GLU A 211 -2.21 -20.66 -0.83
CA GLU A 211 -2.37 -21.52 -2.00
C GLU A 211 -2.38 -20.70 -3.27
N THR A 212 -1.63 -21.16 -4.28
CA THR A 212 -1.67 -20.60 -5.62
C THR A 212 -2.68 -21.32 -6.47
N VAL A 213 -3.53 -20.57 -7.16
CA VAL A 213 -4.54 -21.10 -8.08
C VAL A 213 -4.25 -20.60 -9.49
N THR A 214 -4.21 -21.54 -10.45
CA THR A 214 -4.10 -21.20 -11.86
C THR A 214 -5.50 -21.27 -12.49
N ALA A 215 -5.94 -20.15 -13.06
CA ALA A 215 -7.20 -20.04 -13.77
C ALA A 215 -6.97 -19.54 -15.19
N ILE A 216 -7.88 -19.93 -16.10
CA ILE A 216 -7.94 -19.37 -17.44
C ILE A 216 -8.79 -18.10 -17.36
N GLU A 217 -8.21 -16.97 -17.68
CA GLU A 217 -8.83 -15.65 -17.66
C GLU A 217 -8.91 -15.06 -19.06
N LEU A 218 -9.94 -14.27 -19.32
CA LEU A 218 -9.98 -13.44 -20.52
C LEU A 218 -8.80 -12.46 -20.50
N SER A 219 -8.12 -12.30 -21.63
CA SER A 219 -7.06 -11.31 -21.74
C SER A 219 -7.62 -9.89 -21.56
N PRO A 220 -6.84 -8.92 -21.03
CA PRO A 220 -7.31 -7.55 -20.87
C PRO A 220 -7.81 -6.90 -22.17
N GLU A 221 -7.30 -7.37 -23.28
CA GLU A 221 -7.66 -6.90 -24.64
C GLU A 221 -9.02 -7.44 -25.11
N GLY A 222 -9.59 -8.44 -24.41
CA GLY A 222 -10.84 -9.07 -24.78
C GLY A 222 -10.75 -10.08 -25.94
N THR A 223 -9.56 -10.28 -26.51
CA THR A 223 -9.35 -11.05 -27.76
C THR A 223 -8.89 -12.49 -27.57
N GLY A 224 -8.74 -12.95 -26.30
CA GLY A 224 -8.26 -14.32 -26.06
C GLY A 224 -8.23 -14.69 -24.59
N TYR A 225 -7.79 -15.92 -24.33
CA TYR A 225 -7.66 -16.46 -22.98
C TYR A 225 -6.19 -16.67 -22.60
N ARG A 226 -5.86 -16.46 -21.34
CA ARG A 226 -4.53 -16.73 -20.78
C ARG A 226 -4.64 -17.49 -19.46
N ALA A 227 -3.74 -18.42 -19.24
CA ALA A 227 -3.55 -19.02 -17.93
C ALA A 227 -2.83 -18.04 -17.02
N LYS A 228 -3.37 -17.77 -15.83
CA LYS A 228 -2.76 -16.91 -14.83
C LYS A 228 -2.80 -17.56 -13.47
N THR A 229 -1.61 -17.69 -12.86
CA THR A 229 -1.46 -18.17 -11.49
C THR A 229 -1.58 -16.99 -10.53
N ARG A 230 -2.42 -17.13 -9.52
CA ARG A 230 -2.64 -16.13 -8.46
C ARG A 230 -2.39 -16.75 -7.09
N PHE A 231 -1.85 -15.96 -6.18
CA PHE A 231 -1.89 -16.23 -4.75
C PHE A 231 -3.29 -15.80 -4.25
N ALA A 232 -4.23 -16.74 -4.19
CA ALA A 232 -5.65 -16.42 -4.16
C ALA A 232 -6.44 -17.11 -3.05
N ARG A 233 -5.87 -18.08 -2.35
CA ARG A 233 -6.56 -18.80 -1.29
C ARG A 233 -5.72 -18.88 -0.04
N PHE A 234 -6.38 -18.79 1.11
CA PHE A 234 -5.76 -19.16 2.37
C PHE A 234 -5.91 -20.67 2.59
N PHE A 235 -4.80 -21.28 2.94
CA PHE A 235 -4.71 -22.63 3.47
C PHE A 235 -4.56 -22.54 4.98
N ASN A 236 -5.00 -23.55 5.73
CA ASN A 236 -4.91 -23.58 7.20
C ASN A 236 -5.41 -22.28 7.89
N LEU A 237 -6.53 -21.75 7.40
CA LEU A 237 -7.12 -20.49 7.87
C LEU A 237 -7.40 -20.47 9.39
N PRO A 238 -7.86 -21.55 10.04
CA PRO A 238 -8.12 -21.53 11.50
C PRO A 238 -6.87 -21.21 12.32
N GLU A 239 -5.72 -21.77 11.96
CA GLU A 239 -4.46 -21.52 12.64
C GLU A 239 -3.98 -20.09 12.38
N LEU A 240 -4.05 -19.63 11.13
CA LEU A 240 -3.69 -18.26 10.75
C LEU A 240 -4.51 -17.23 11.54
N ILE A 241 -5.83 -17.43 11.63
CA ILE A 241 -6.72 -16.54 12.39
C ILE A 241 -6.45 -16.62 13.89
N SER A 242 -6.12 -17.80 14.42
CA SER A 242 -5.74 -17.96 15.83
C SER A 242 -4.50 -17.14 16.16
N ILE A 243 -3.45 -17.25 15.34
CA ILE A 243 -2.20 -16.48 15.51
C ILE A 243 -2.48 -14.97 15.38
N PHE A 244 -3.25 -14.57 14.37
CA PHE A 244 -3.55 -13.16 14.15
C PHE A 244 -4.34 -12.54 15.30
N LYS A 245 -5.30 -13.26 15.87
CA LYS A 245 -6.11 -12.82 17.02
C LYS A 245 -5.33 -12.63 18.32
N GLU A 246 -4.10 -13.16 18.42
CA GLU A 246 -3.24 -12.85 19.58
C GLU A 246 -2.86 -11.35 19.64
N ALA A 247 -2.85 -10.65 18.49
CA ALA A 247 -2.49 -9.24 18.37
C ALA A 247 -3.62 -8.38 17.78
N ALA A 248 -4.78 -8.94 17.44
CA ALA A 248 -5.85 -8.22 16.76
C ALA A 248 -7.20 -8.40 17.44
N ASP A 249 -7.89 -7.30 17.69
CA ASP A 249 -9.32 -7.27 17.97
C ASP A 249 -10.09 -7.05 16.66
N ILE A 250 -10.93 -8.01 16.29
CA ILE A 250 -11.66 -8.01 15.01
C ILE A 250 -13.14 -7.83 15.31
N GLN A 251 -13.68 -6.70 14.86
CA GLN A 251 -15.10 -6.38 14.98
C GLN A 251 -15.70 -6.31 13.56
N THR A 252 -16.68 -7.16 13.29
CA THR A 252 -17.44 -7.13 12.03
C THR A 252 -18.69 -6.27 12.18
N SER A 253 -19.26 -5.80 11.06
CA SER A 253 -20.50 -5.02 11.08
C SER A 253 -21.65 -5.72 11.82
N ASP A 254 -21.72 -7.05 11.72
CA ASP A 254 -22.74 -7.86 12.41
C ASP A 254 -22.59 -7.85 13.94
N MET A 255 -21.37 -7.65 14.44
CA MET A 255 -21.06 -7.59 15.88
C MET A 255 -21.34 -6.20 16.47
N LEU A 256 -21.29 -5.16 15.63
CA LEU A 256 -21.28 -3.77 16.11
C LEU A 256 -22.68 -3.20 16.34
N ASN A 257 -23.76 -3.86 15.90
CA ASN A 257 -25.15 -3.40 16.08
C ASN A 257 -25.34 -1.90 15.75
N LEU A 258 -24.67 -1.41 14.73
CA LEU A 258 -24.69 0.00 14.35
C LEU A 258 -26.09 0.40 13.84
N PRO A 259 -26.60 1.59 14.17
CA PRO A 259 -27.83 2.12 13.58
C PRO A 259 -27.58 2.50 12.11
N VAL A 260 -27.56 1.50 11.24
CA VAL A 260 -27.36 1.70 9.81
C VAL A 260 -28.73 1.95 9.17
N PRO A 261 -28.92 3.03 8.38
CA PRO A 261 -30.16 3.27 7.67
C PRO A 261 -30.39 2.17 6.62
N GLU A 262 -31.65 1.84 6.38
CA GLU A 262 -32.02 0.93 5.31
C GLU A 262 -31.61 1.52 3.95
N ALA A 263 -30.79 0.78 3.18
CA ALA A 263 -30.28 1.22 1.89
C ALA A 263 -31.02 0.54 0.75
N LYS A 264 -31.53 1.34 -0.19
CA LYS A 264 -32.08 0.86 -1.47
C LYS A 264 -31.03 1.04 -2.55
N PHE A 265 -30.55 -0.07 -3.09
CA PHE A 265 -29.58 -0.04 -4.20
C PHE A 265 -30.31 -0.04 -5.54
N ILE A 266 -30.06 0.99 -6.37
CA ILE A 266 -30.63 1.13 -7.70
C ILE A 266 -29.46 1.14 -8.70
N ASN A 267 -29.47 0.20 -9.63
CA ASN A 267 -28.50 0.14 -10.71
C ASN A 267 -29.06 0.86 -11.94
N GLU A 268 -28.44 1.98 -12.29
CA GLU A 268 -28.74 2.69 -13.51
C GLU A 268 -27.74 2.33 -14.60
N VAL A 269 -28.22 1.77 -15.70
CA VAL A 269 -27.40 1.31 -16.83
C VAL A 269 -27.58 2.25 -18.01
N LEU A 270 -26.52 2.95 -18.36
CA LEU A 270 -26.48 3.89 -19.46
C LEU A 270 -25.92 3.25 -20.73
N LYS A 271 -26.40 3.68 -21.88
CA LYS A 271 -25.90 3.22 -23.18
C LYS A 271 -24.69 4.06 -23.60
N PRO A 272 -23.62 3.42 -24.13
CA PRO A 272 -22.48 4.18 -24.65
C PRO A 272 -22.88 4.95 -25.94
N SER A 273 -22.31 6.12 -26.13
CA SER A 273 -22.40 6.87 -27.39
C SER A 273 -21.63 6.15 -28.50
N GLU A 274 -21.82 6.55 -29.76
CA GLU A 274 -21.04 6.02 -30.89
C GLU A 274 -19.56 6.37 -30.73
N GLU A 275 -19.23 7.59 -30.29
CA GLU A 275 -17.86 8.03 -30.04
C GLU A 275 -17.19 7.19 -28.93
N GLN A 276 -17.94 6.85 -27.88
CA GLN A 276 -17.40 5.97 -26.82
C GLN A 276 -17.09 4.56 -27.34
N GLN A 277 -17.95 4.02 -28.23
CA GLN A 277 -17.72 2.70 -28.85
C GLN A 277 -16.46 2.73 -29.73
N ASP A 278 -16.28 3.77 -30.53
CA ASP A 278 -15.08 3.95 -31.36
C ASP A 278 -13.81 4.07 -30.54
N MET A 279 -13.88 4.83 -29.42
CA MET A 279 -12.75 4.94 -28.47
C MET A 279 -12.39 3.59 -27.87
N VAL A 280 -13.38 2.78 -27.48
CA VAL A 280 -13.14 1.43 -26.91
C VAL A 280 -12.47 0.52 -27.95
N ALA A 281 -12.86 0.59 -29.20
CA ALA A 281 -12.20 -0.12 -30.30
C ALA A 281 -10.73 0.33 -30.43
N ALA A 282 -10.48 1.64 -30.43
CA ALA A 282 -9.12 2.19 -30.48
C ALA A 282 -8.27 1.79 -29.26
N PHE A 283 -8.86 1.66 -28.05
CA PHE A 283 -8.12 1.17 -26.87
C PHE A 283 -7.69 -0.29 -27.04
N SER A 284 -8.50 -1.13 -27.68
CA SER A 284 -8.15 -2.52 -27.96
C SER A 284 -6.96 -2.60 -28.92
N GLU A 285 -6.95 -1.81 -29.99
CA GLU A 285 -5.84 -1.74 -30.93
C GLU A 285 -4.54 -1.24 -30.26
N ARG A 286 -4.63 -0.19 -29.44
CA ARG A 286 -3.50 0.32 -28.63
C ARG A 286 -2.95 -0.77 -27.70
N ALA A 287 -3.82 -1.52 -27.03
CA ALA A 287 -3.43 -2.60 -26.13
C ALA A 287 -2.67 -3.72 -26.86
N GLU A 288 -3.09 -4.07 -28.08
CA GLU A 288 -2.40 -5.04 -28.94
C GLU A 288 -1.00 -4.53 -29.35
N GLN A 289 -0.86 -3.26 -29.72
CA GLN A 289 0.42 -2.63 -30.08
C GLN A 289 1.40 -2.61 -28.89
N VAL A 290 0.93 -2.26 -27.69
CA VAL A 290 1.72 -2.30 -26.46
C VAL A 290 2.18 -3.73 -26.15
N ARG A 291 1.29 -4.71 -26.29
CA ARG A 291 1.60 -6.13 -26.06
C ARG A 291 2.61 -6.66 -27.09
N GLY A 292 2.49 -6.23 -28.35
CA GLY A 292 3.43 -6.59 -29.42
C GLY A 292 4.81 -5.92 -29.29
N GLY A 293 5.00 -5.00 -28.32
CA GLY A 293 6.23 -4.26 -28.15
C GLY A 293 6.49 -3.22 -29.25
N ALA A 294 5.46 -2.86 -30.01
CA ALA A 294 5.57 -1.92 -31.13
C ALA A 294 5.64 -0.44 -30.68
N VAL A 295 5.34 -0.15 -29.40
CA VAL A 295 5.27 1.21 -28.85
C VAL A 295 6.19 1.33 -27.64
N ASP A 296 6.93 2.45 -27.55
CA ASP A 296 7.73 2.76 -26.35
C ASP A 296 6.80 2.90 -25.13
N PRO A 297 7.03 2.17 -24.02
CA PRO A 297 6.23 2.24 -22.79
C PRO A 297 6.13 3.66 -22.18
N ARG A 298 7.02 4.58 -22.56
CA ARG A 298 6.96 5.99 -22.16
C ARG A 298 5.91 6.78 -22.95
N VAL A 299 5.61 6.35 -24.18
CA VAL A 299 4.62 6.98 -25.07
C VAL A 299 3.23 6.44 -24.77
N ASP A 300 3.08 5.11 -24.74
CA ASP A 300 1.83 4.43 -24.40
C ASP A 300 2.09 3.12 -23.65
N ASN A 301 1.16 2.77 -22.75
CA ASN A 301 1.25 1.58 -21.91
C ASN A 301 -0.13 1.20 -21.36
N MET A 302 -0.27 -0.03 -20.84
CA MET A 302 -1.54 -0.54 -20.32
C MET A 302 -2.13 0.33 -19.20
N LEU A 303 -1.31 0.99 -18.36
CA LEU A 303 -1.80 1.86 -17.31
C LEU A 303 -2.49 3.11 -17.91
N LYS A 304 -1.88 3.72 -18.92
CA LYS A 304 -2.45 4.86 -19.63
C LYS A 304 -3.75 4.48 -20.34
N ILE A 305 -3.76 3.36 -21.08
CA ILE A 305 -4.95 2.85 -21.76
C ILE A 305 -6.09 2.57 -20.75
N THR A 306 -5.79 1.96 -19.61
CA THR A 306 -6.79 1.70 -18.56
C THR A 306 -7.34 3.00 -17.96
N ASN A 307 -6.48 4.01 -17.77
CA ASN A 307 -6.90 5.32 -17.29
C ASN A 307 -7.79 6.05 -18.31
N ASP A 308 -7.41 5.99 -19.60
CA ASP A 308 -8.22 6.55 -20.69
C ASP A 308 -9.57 5.83 -20.78
N GLY A 309 -9.61 4.51 -20.66
CA GLY A 309 -10.85 3.73 -20.59
C GLY A 309 -11.76 4.13 -19.42
N ARG A 310 -11.20 4.40 -18.24
CA ARG A 310 -11.97 4.91 -17.09
C ARG A 310 -12.58 6.29 -17.37
N LYS A 311 -11.82 7.19 -17.97
CA LYS A 311 -12.30 8.52 -18.37
C LYS A 311 -13.40 8.43 -19.41
N CYS A 312 -13.19 7.64 -20.47
CA CYS A 312 -14.18 7.36 -21.51
C CYS A 312 -15.49 6.82 -20.91
N ALA A 313 -15.41 5.90 -19.96
CA ALA A 313 -16.57 5.31 -19.31
C ALA A 313 -17.38 6.29 -18.44
N LEU A 314 -16.76 7.38 -17.99
CA LEU A 314 -17.43 8.45 -17.24
C LEU A 314 -18.07 9.46 -18.21
N ASP A 315 -17.23 10.03 -19.07
CA ASP A 315 -17.64 11.05 -20.05
C ASP A 315 -16.55 11.16 -21.13
N GLN A 316 -16.93 11.09 -22.39
CA GLN A 316 -16.01 11.15 -23.55
C GLN A 316 -15.21 12.47 -23.58
N ARG A 317 -15.75 13.56 -23.07
CA ARG A 317 -15.10 14.90 -23.01
C ARG A 317 -13.88 14.92 -22.07
N LEU A 318 -13.77 13.97 -21.16
CA LEU A 318 -12.56 13.82 -20.30
C LEU A 318 -11.32 13.36 -21.08
N LEU A 319 -11.51 12.85 -22.30
CA LEU A 319 -10.43 12.48 -23.22
C LEU A 319 -10.21 13.51 -24.32
N ASN A 320 -11.29 14.09 -24.81
CA ASN A 320 -11.27 15.11 -25.85
C ASN A 320 -12.43 16.09 -25.61
N ASP A 321 -12.12 17.28 -25.17
CA ASP A 321 -13.04 18.35 -24.83
C ASP A 321 -13.79 18.94 -26.06
N MET A 322 -13.33 18.61 -27.27
CA MET A 322 -13.98 18.99 -28.53
C MET A 322 -15.16 18.08 -28.87
N LEU A 323 -15.34 16.96 -28.18
CA LEU A 323 -16.46 16.04 -28.44
C LEU A 323 -17.78 16.61 -27.87
N PRO A 324 -18.92 16.26 -28.50
CA PRO A 324 -20.23 16.71 -28.02
C PRO A 324 -20.56 16.12 -26.65
N ASP A 325 -21.44 16.79 -25.94
CA ASP A 325 -22.06 16.22 -24.74
C ASP A 325 -22.97 15.07 -25.14
N ALA A 326 -22.61 13.87 -24.73
CA ALA A 326 -23.41 12.68 -24.95
C ALA A 326 -24.53 12.58 -23.91
N GLY A 327 -25.49 13.42 -23.85
CA GLY A 327 -26.60 13.51 -22.90
C GLY A 327 -26.83 12.38 -21.86
N GLU A 328 -26.54 11.13 -22.25
CA GLU A 328 -26.60 9.91 -21.42
C GLU A 328 -25.23 9.53 -20.79
N SER A 329 -24.28 10.48 -20.61
CA SER A 329 -23.04 10.17 -19.92
C SER A 329 -23.27 9.86 -18.44
N LYS A 330 -22.39 9.08 -17.80
CA LYS A 330 -22.48 8.77 -16.36
C LYS A 330 -22.37 10.03 -15.51
N VAL A 331 -21.66 11.04 -15.97
CA VAL A 331 -21.56 12.34 -15.30
C VAL A 331 -22.89 13.04 -15.33
N ASN A 332 -23.55 13.11 -16.49
CA ASN A 332 -24.86 13.75 -16.61
C ASN A 332 -25.92 13.03 -15.79
N ALA A 333 -26.00 11.72 -15.84
CA ALA A 333 -26.91 10.93 -15.01
C ALA A 333 -26.67 11.13 -13.51
N CYS A 334 -25.40 11.20 -13.09
CA CYS A 334 -25.06 11.49 -11.69
C CYS A 334 -25.52 12.90 -11.28
N VAL A 335 -25.35 13.90 -12.14
CA VAL A 335 -25.82 15.27 -11.89
C VAL A 335 -27.34 15.33 -11.78
N GLU A 336 -28.05 14.67 -12.70
CA GLU A 336 -29.50 14.60 -12.69
C GLU A 336 -30.06 13.96 -11.42
N ASN A 337 -29.49 12.79 -11.05
CA ASN A 337 -29.85 12.09 -9.82
C ASN A 337 -29.56 12.94 -8.57
N ALA A 338 -28.42 13.61 -8.53
CA ALA A 338 -28.07 14.50 -7.41
C ALA A 338 -29.04 15.69 -7.32
N PHE A 339 -29.42 16.25 -8.47
CA PHE A 339 -30.39 17.36 -8.52
C PHE A 339 -31.77 16.90 -8.06
N GLN A 340 -32.22 15.71 -8.49
CA GLN A 340 -33.51 15.17 -8.09
C GLN A 340 -33.56 14.94 -6.56
N VAL A 341 -32.53 14.32 -5.99
CA VAL A 341 -32.42 14.09 -4.54
C VAL A 341 -32.42 15.42 -3.77
N TRP A 342 -31.78 16.46 -4.31
CA TRP A 342 -31.76 17.77 -3.69
C TRP A 342 -33.15 18.45 -3.80
N GLU A 343 -33.85 18.30 -4.92
CA GLU A 343 -35.21 18.81 -5.06
C GLU A 343 -36.20 18.13 -4.10
N ASP A 344 -36.15 16.80 -4.03
CA ASP A 344 -37.00 16.00 -3.16
C ASP A 344 -36.76 16.26 -1.66
N GLY A 345 -35.58 16.78 -1.30
CA GLY A 345 -35.20 17.13 0.06
C GLY A 345 -35.44 18.59 0.45
N LYS A 346 -36.17 19.35 -0.32
CA LYS A 346 -36.48 20.77 -0.04
C LYS A 346 -37.64 20.99 0.94
N ASP A 347 -38.38 19.98 1.37
CA ASP A 347 -39.55 20.07 2.27
C ASP A 347 -39.18 19.98 3.76
#